data_74ec99c573b8ebd653f866c0382fe3fe
#
_entry.id   74ec99c573b8ebd653f866c0382fe3fe
#
_cell.length_a   1.000
_cell.length_b   1.000
_cell.length_c   1.000
_cell.angle_alpha   90.00
_cell.angle_beta   90.00
_cell.angle_gamma   90.00
#
_symmetry.space_group_name_H-M   'P 1'
#
loop_
_entity.id
_entity.type
_entity.pdbx_description
1 polymer ?
#
loop_
_entity_poly.entity_id
_entity_poly.type
_entity_poly.pdbx_seq_one_letter_code
_entity_poly.pdbx_strand_id
1 'polypeptide(L)'
;MKKTIILKNTTIGYHSSGQNRIVVQNINASLQSGELTCLIGANGTGKSTLLRTLSAFQPPLEGDILLSKTSESDHLLSVSMFSQKQLAKSISVVLTAQMDDIHLKVEEIIGLGRSPYSNFWGSLSQEDQKIV
;
A
#
# COMPACT_ATOMS: atom_id res chain seq x y z
N MET A 1 -4.08 -6.59 -20.95
CA MET A 1 -4.04 -6.63 -19.47
C MET A 1 -3.87 -5.21 -18.95
N LYS A 2 -4.60 -4.83 -17.92
CA LYS A 2 -4.62 -3.46 -17.41
C LYS A 2 -3.53 -3.28 -16.35
N LYS A 3 -2.74 -2.22 -16.48
CA LYS A 3 -1.73 -1.86 -15.47
C LYS A 3 -2.44 -1.26 -14.26
N THR A 4 -2.18 -1.80 -13.09
CA THR A 4 -2.77 -1.34 -11.83
C THR A 4 -1.85 -0.42 -11.07
N ILE A 5 -0.55 -0.71 -11.08
CA ILE A 5 0.50 0.10 -10.45
C ILE A 5 1.63 0.28 -11.47
N ILE A 6 2.17 1.49 -11.56
CA ILE A 6 3.36 1.78 -12.37
C ILE A 6 4.36 2.55 -11.52
N LEU A 7 5.60 2.07 -11.50
CA LEU A 7 6.74 2.81 -10.98
C LEU A 7 7.43 3.53 -12.14
N LYS A 8 7.68 4.83 -11.99
CA LYS A 8 8.37 5.66 -12.99
C LYS A 8 9.59 6.32 -12.36
N ASN A 9 10.77 5.90 -12.80
CA ASN A 9 12.06 6.41 -12.31
C ASN A 9 12.12 6.49 -10.78
N THR A 10 11.52 5.50 -10.12
CA THR A 10 11.28 5.52 -8.68
C THR A 10 12.57 5.17 -7.94
N THR A 11 13.02 6.06 -7.07
CA THR A 11 14.13 5.84 -6.15
C THR A 11 13.57 5.62 -4.75
N ILE A 12 13.95 4.54 -4.09
CA ILE A 12 13.47 4.17 -2.76
C ILE A 12 14.61 4.19 -1.74
N GLY A 13 14.27 4.52 -0.50
CA GLY A 13 15.23 4.63 0.58
C GLY A 13 14.61 5.26 1.82
N TYR A 14 15.44 5.85 2.66
CA TYR A 14 15.03 6.44 3.93
C TYR A 14 15.53 7.86 4.07
N HIS A 15 14.70 8.75 4.60
CA HIS A 15 15.15 10.06 5.08
C HIS A 15 15.74 9.88 6.49
N SER A 16 17.00 10.25 6.68
CA SER A 16 17.66 10.21 7.98
C SER A 16 18.48 11.46 8.19
N SER A 17 18.19 12.22 9.24
CA SER A 17 19.00 13.35 9.73
C SER A 17 19.50 14.31 8.64
N GLY A 18 18.61 14.67 7.69
CA GLY A 18 18.95 15.61 6.60
C GLY A 18 19.68 15.00 5.41
N GLN A 19 19.90 13.68 5.41
CA GLN A 19 20.48 12.96 4.27
C GLN A 19 19.56 11.81 3.83
N ASN A 20 19.51 11.57 2.53
CA ASN A 20 18.78 10.45 1.96
C ASN A 20 19.69 9.22 1.91
N ARG A 21 19.30 8.14 2.56
CA ARG A 21 19.90 6.83 2.37
C ARG A 21 19.17 6.10 1.25
N ILE A 22 19.75 6.10 0.08
CA ILE A 22 19.20 5.41 -1.09
C ILE A 22 19.43 3.90 -0.93
N VAL A 23 18.37 3.12 -1.25
CA VAL A 23 18.41 1.65 -1.24
C VAL A 23 18.39 1.10 -2.67
N VAL A 24 17.49 1.57 -3.51
CA VAL A 24 17.43 1.22 -4.94
C VAL A 24 17.04 2.46 -5.73
N GLN A 25 17.69 2.67 -6.86
CA GLN A 25 17.47 3.82 -7.74
C GLN A 25 16.80 3.41 -9.05
N ASN A 26 16.07 4.36 -9.62
CA ASN A 26 15.58 4.32 -10.99
C ASN A 26 14.78 3.06 -11.35
N ILE A 27 13.88 2.66 -10.44
CA ILE A 27 12.99 1.52 -10.65
C ILE A 27 11.93 1.93 -11.68
N ASN A 28 11.84 1.14 -12.76
CA ASN A 28 10.80 1.23 -13.76
C ASN A 28 10.13 -0.13 -13.88
N ALA A 29 8.88 -0.23 -13.43
CA ALA A 29 8.14 -1.49 -13.40
C ALA A 29 6.63 -1.24 -13.48
N SER A 30 5.87 -2.27 -13.82
CA SER A 30 4.41 -2.21 -13.77
C SER A 30 3.84 -3.53 -13.25
N LEU A 31 2.81 -3.43 -12.43
CA LEU A 31 1.99 -4.55 -11.96
C LEU A 31 0.67 -4.53 -12.71
N GLN A 32 0.18 -5.70 -13.09
CA GLN A 32 -1.04 -5.84 -13.88
C GLN A 32 -2.17 -6.44 -13.04
N SER A 33 -3.39 -6.11 -13.42
CA SER A 33 -4.58 -6.69 -12.79
C SER A 33 -4.70 -8.18 -13.10
N GLY A 34 -5.03 -8.98 -12.08
CA GLY A 34 -5.24 -10.42 -12.21
C GLY A 34 -3.95 -11.24 -12.21
N GLU A 35 -2.80 -10.63 -11.96
CA GLU A 35 -1.51 -11.34 -11.89
C GLU A 35 -0.99 -11.43 -10.45
N LEU A 36 -0.37 -12.56 -10.15
CA LEU A 36 0.46 -12.72 -8.95
C LEU A 36 1.89 -12.34 -9.28
N THR A 37 2.38 -11.26 -8.67
CA THR A 37 3.76 -10.81 -8.82
C THR A 37 4.57 -11.17 -7.57
N CYS A 38 5.70 -11.86 -7.75
CA CYS A 38 6.61 -12.21 -6.67
C CYS A 38 7.88 -11.36 -6.73
N LEU A 39 8.28 -10.81 -5.56
CA LEU A 39 9.53 -10.07 -5.41
C LEU A 39 10.58 -10.97 -4.77
N ILE A 40 11.59 -11.37 -5.55
CA ILE A 40 12.63 -12.31 -5.14
C ILE A 40 13.98 -11.60 -5.08
N GLY A 41 14.84 -11.98 -4.15
CA GLY A 41 16.20 -11.44 -4.01
C GLY A 41 16.80 -11.74 -2.64
N ALA A 42 18.09 -11.54 -2.48
CA ALA A 42 18.81 -11.74 -1.22
C ALA A 42 18.29 -10.79 -0.10
N ASN A 43 18.62 -11.09 1.15
CA ASN A 43 18.30 -10.19 2.25
C ASN A 43 19.09 -8.88 2.12
N GLY A 44 18.47 -7.76 2.50
CA GLY A 44 19.09 -6.44 2.39
C GLY A 44 19.00 -5.76 1.02
N THR A 45 18.47 -6.41 -0.02
CA THR A 45 18.38 -5.83 -1.38
C THR A 45 17.26 -4.78 -1.55
N GLY A 46 16.52 -4.44 -0.49
CA GLY A 46 15.49 -3.40 -0.55
C GLY A 46 14.06 -3.91 -0.79
N LYS A 47 13.81 -5.23 -0.78
CA LYS A 47 12.46 -5.80 -0.98
C LYS A 47 11.41 -5.21 -0.05
N SER A 48 11.68 -5.17 1.25
CA SER A 48 10.75 -4.61 2.24
C SER A 48 10.60 -3.10 2.08
N THR A 49 11.65 -2.39 1.68
CA THR A 49 11.59 -0.96 1.39
C THR A 49 10.70 -0.70 0.18
N LEU A 50 10.85 -1.49 -0.89
CA LEU A 50 10.00 -1.40 -2.06
C LEU A 50 8.53 -1.68 -1.74
N LEU A 51 8.24 -2.75 -0.98
CA LEU A 51 6.88 -3.08 -0.56
C LEU A 51 6.26 -1.97 0.29
N ARG A 52 7.00 -1.38 1.23
CA ARG A 52 6.54 -0.23 2.02
C ARG A 52 6.22 0.98 1.14
N THR A 53 7.05 1.24 0.13
CA THR A 53 6.83 2.36 -0.78
C THR A 53 5.64 2.10 -1.71
N LEU A 54 5.48 0.87 -2.23
CA LEU A 54 4.32 0.45 -3.02
C LEU A 54 3.01 0.52 -2.23
N SER A 55 3.06 0.21 -0.94
CA SER A 55 1.92 0.25 -0.02
C SER A 55 1.62 1.67 0.52
N ALA A 56 2.35 2.67 0.04
CA ALA A 56 2.23 4.07 0.48
C ALA A 56 2.50 4.30 1.99
N PHE A 57 3.19 3.37 2.68
CA PHE A 57 3.64 3.58 4.07
C PHE A 57 4.81 4.56 4.17
N GLN A 58 5.51 4.77 3.06
CA GLN A 58 6.52 5.81 2.92
C GLN A 58 6.52 6.34 1.48
N PRO A 59 6.83 7.63 1.26
CA PRO A 59 6.96 8.16 -0.09
C PRO A 59 8.25 7.64 -0.76
N PRO A 60 8.33 7.61 -2.09
CA PRO A 60 9.59 7.45 -2.79
C PRO A 60 10.49 8.67 -2.53
N LEU A 61 11.81 8.49 -2.61
CA LEU A 61 12.78 9.59 -2.52
C LEU A 61 12.77 10.44 -3.80
N GLU A 62 12.58 9.77 -4.95
CA GLU A 62 12.50 10.39 -6.28
C GLU A 62 11.58 9.57 -7.17
N GLY A 63 11.12 10.18 -8.26
CA GLY A 63 10.21 9.53 -9.21
C GLY A 63 8.79 9.45 -8.69
N ASP A 64 7.99 8.57 -9.27
CA ASP A 64 6.57 8.49 -8.95
C ASP A 64 6.05 7.05 -8.96
N ILE A 65 5.01 6.82 -8.18
CA ILE A 65 4.21 5.60 -8.19
C ILE A 65 2.80 6.00 -8.60
N LEU A 66 2.36 5.44 -9.71
CA LEU A 66 1.03 5.67 -10.26
C LEU A 66 0.13 4.50 -9.91
N LEU A 67 -1.08 4.80 -9.44
CA LEU A 67 -2.11 3.84 -9.08
C LEU A 67 -3.36 4.08 -9.92
N SER A 68 -4.02 3.01 -10.37
CA SER A 68 -5.33 3.11 -11.01
C SER A 68 -6.39 3.45 -9.97
N LYS A 69 -7.20 4.48 -10.23
CA LYS A 69 -8.23 4.96 -9.30
C LYS A 69 -9.38 3.97 -9.12
N THR A 70 -9.72 3.25 -10.19
CA THR A 70 -10.75 2.20 -10.17
C THR A 70 -10.36 1.08 -11.13
N SER A 71 -10.94 -0.12 -10.93
CA SER A 71 -10.74 -1.26 -11.83
C SER A 71 -11.18 -0.99 -13.28
N GLU A 72 -12.02 0.01 -13.51
CA GLU A 72 -12.58 0.35 -14.81
C GLU A 72 -11.93 1.57 -15.47
N SER A 73 -11.21 2.42 -14.70
CA SER A 73 -10.59 3.62 -15.26
C SER A 73 -9.17 3.34 -15.73
N ASP A 74 -8.83 3.83 -16.93
CA ASP A 74 -7.44 3.82 -17.44
C ASP A 74 -6.61 5.01 -16.90
N HIS A 75 -7.22 5.83 -16.07
CA HIS A 75 -6.55 6.97 -15.45
C HIS A 75 -5.70 6.52 -14.27
N LEU A 76 -4.38 6.61 -14.46
CA LEU A 76 -3.38 6.43 -13.42
C LEU A 76 -3.07 7.78 -12.79
N LEU A 77 -3.16 7.84 -11.47
CA LEU A 77 -2.83 9.03 -10.68
C LEU A 77 -1.64 8.72 -9.79
N SER A 78 -0.83 9.72 -9.50
CA SER A 78 0.23 9.61 -8.51
C SER A 78 -0.37 9.23 -7.14
N VAL A 79 0.28 8.30 -6.45
CA VAL A 79 -0.10 7.89 -5.09
C VAL A 79 -0.15 9.08 -4.14
N SER A 80 0.68 10.09 -4.37
CA SER A 80 0.69 11.33 -3.58
C SER A 80 -0.59 12.16 -3.70
N MET A 81 -1.40 11.93 -4.73
CA MET A 81 -2.68 12.62 -4.95
C MET A 81 -3.86 11.96 -4.24
N PHE A 82 -3.66 10.80 -3.66
CA PHE A 82 -4.71 10.08 -2.93
C PHE A 82 -4.73 10.49 -1.47
N SER A 83 -5.92 10.68 -0.91
CA SER A 83 -6.08 10.74 0.54
C SER A 83 -5.81 9.36 1.17
N GLN A 84 -5.47 9.34 2.46
CA GLN A 84 -5.25 8.07 3.20
C GLN A 84 -6.47 7.15 3.12
N LYS A 85 -7.68 7.69 3.21
CA LYS A 85 -8.93 6.92 3.07
C LYS A 85 -9.10 6.31 1.68
N GLN A 86 -8.69 7.00 0.62
CA GLN A 86 -8.71 6.47 -0.75
C GLN A 86 -7.68 5.37 -0.94
N LEU A 87 -6.45 5.55 -0.40
CA LEU A 87 -5.41 4.51 -0.44
C LEU A 87 -5.85 3.25 0.32
N ALA A 88 -6.40 3.40 1.51
CA ALA A 88 -6.89 2.29 2.32
C ALA A 88 -8.02 1.49 1.65
N LYS A 89 -8.78 2.12 0.74
CA LYS A 89 -9.78 1.42 -0.10
C LYS A 89 -9.19 0.75 -1.34
N SER A 90 -7.99 1.13 -1.74
CA SER A 90 -7.36 0.69 -2.99
C SER A 90 -6.24 -0.33 -2.77
N ILE A 91 -5.60 -0.31 -1.60
CA ILE A 91 -4.45 -1.16 -1.27
C ILE A 91 -4.72 -1.89 0.03
N SER A 92 -4.57 -3.21 0.02
CA SER A 92 -4.56 -4.04 1.22
C SER A 92 -3.17 -4.60 1.46
N VAL A 93 -2.74 -4.65 2.72
CA VAL A 93 -1.41 -5.13 3.09
C VAL A 93 -1.52 -6.16 4.21
N VAL A 94 -0.85 -7.30 4.03
CA VAL A 94 -0.67 -8.28 5.08
C VAL A 94 0.76 -8.17 5.60
N LEU A 95 0.90 -7.86 6.89
CA LEU A 95 2.19 -7.70 7.54
C LEU A 95 2.58 -9.02 8.22
N THR A 96 3.89 -9.29 8.27
CA THR A 96 4.46 -10.44 9.00
C THR A 96 4.69 -10.15 10.48
N ALA A 97 4.46 -8.91 10.93
CA ALA A 97 4.60 -8.55 12.35
C ALA A 97 3.54 -9.28 13.18
N GLN A 98 3.97 -9.94 14.25
CA GLN A 98 3.05 -10.45 15.26
C GLN A 98 2.43 -9.27 16.00
N MET A 99 1.13 -9.34 16.22
CA MET A 99 0.42 -8.40 17.09
C MET A 99 0.56 -8.93 18.52
N ASP A 100 1.70 -8.66 19.15
CA ASP A 100 1.89 -8.99 20.56
C ASP A 100 1.00 -8.07 21.42
N ASP A 101 0.30 -8.65 22.41
CA ASP A 101 -0.51 -7.96 23.43
C ASP A 101 -1.75 -7.18 22.96
N ILE A 102 -2.35 -7.53 21.84
CA ILE A 102 -3.65 -6.96 21.47
C ILE A 102 -4.78 -7.84 21.99
N HIS A 103 -5.44 -7.36 23.06
CA HIS A 103 -6.64 -7.99 23.62
C HIS A 103 -7.91 -7.60 22.82
N LEU A 104 -7.93 -7.93 21.52
CA LEU A 104 -9.09 -7.76 20.66
C LEU A 104 -9.79 -9.09 20.42
N LYS A 105 -11.11 -9.05 20.35
CA LYS A 105 -11.90 -10.18 19.86
C LYS A 105 -11.67 -10.38 18.37
N VAL A 106 -11.88 -11.60 17.88
CA VAL A 106 -11.74 -11.93 16.46
C VAL A 106 -12.58 -11.02 15.55
N GLU A 107 -13.83 -10.77 15.95
CA GLU A 107 -14.75 -9.86 15.25
C GLU A 107 -14.21 -8.41 15.17
N GLU A 108 -13.53 -7.93 16.22
CA GLU A 108 -12.93 -6.60 16.24
C GLU A 108 -11.74 -6.51 15.27
N ILE A 109 -10.90 -7.56 15.23
CA ILE A 109 -9.77 -7.65 14.29
C ILE A 109 -10.27 -7.66 12.83
N ILE A 110 -11.28 -8.46 12.53
CA ILE A 110 -11.89 -8.51 11.19
C ILE A 110 -12.51 -7.15 10.86
N GLY A 111 -13.19 -6.53 11.84
CA GLY A 111 -13.81 -5.21 11.71
C GLY A 111 -12.81 -4.09 11.38
N LEU A 112 -11.55 -4.20 11.81
CA LEU A 112 -10.51 -3.24 11.42
C LEU A 112 -10.32 -3.16 9.90
N GLY A 113 -10.51 -4.26 9.18
CA GLY A 113 -10.47 -4.28 7.71
C GLY A 113 -11.56 -3.43 7.06
N ARG A 114 -12.64 -3.12 7.79
CA ARG A 114 -13.74 -2.25 7.32
C ARG A 114 -13.57 -0.80 7.75
N SER A 115 -12.51 -0.45 8.50
CA SER A 115 -12.27 0.92 8.96
C SER A 115 -12.28 2.00 7.87
N PRO A 116 -11.79 1.76 6.62
CA PRO A 116 -11.89 2.76 5.55
C PRO A 116 -13.33 3.07 5.10
N TYR A 117 -14.27 2.20 5.42
CA TYR A 117 -15.69 2.31 5.05
C TYR A 117 -16.55 2.83 6.21
N SER A 118 -16.03 2.75 7.45
CA SER A 118 -16.73 3.24 8.64
C SER A 118 -16.92 4.76 8.64
N ASN A 119 -17.88 5.23 9.45
CA ASN A 119 -18.09 6.65 9.71
C ASN A 119 -17.01 7.23 10.66
N PHE A 120 -17.11 8.53 10.97
CA PHE A 120 -16.18 9.22 11.88
C PHE A 120 -16.12 8.59 13.29
N TRP A 121 -17.20 7.97 13.74
CA TRP A 121 -17.31 7.32 15.05
C TRP A 121 -16.85 5.86 15.04
N GLY A 122 -16.33 5.36 13.92
CA GLY A 122 -15.88 3.97 13.80
C GLY A 122 -17.00 2.93 13.73
N SER A 123 -18.26 3.36 13.65
CA SER A 123 -19.39 2.44 13.59
C SER A 123 -19.47 1.76 12.23
N LEU A 124 -19.64 0.44 12.25
CA LEU A 124 -19.88 -0.36 11.07
C LEU A 124 -21.33 -0.22 10.60
N SER A 125 -21.55 -0.14 9.31
CA SER A 125 -22.89 -0.22 8.74
C SER A 125 -23.49 -1.62 8.91
N GLN A 126 -24.80 -1.77 8.70
CA GLN A 126 -25.43 -3.10 8.72
C GLN A 126 -24.86 -4.05 7.66
N GLU A 127 -24.42 -3.49 6.52
CA GLU A 127 -23.74 -4.27 5.47
C GLU A 127 -22.35 -4.69 5.91
N ASP A 128 -21.58 -3.80 6.55
CA ASP A 128 -20.26 -4.13 7.07
C ASP A 128 -20.31 -5.18 8.18
N GLN A 129 -21.34 -5.12 9.04
CA GLN A 129 -21.57 -6.13 10.09
C GLN A 129 -21.88 -7.53 9.55
N LYS A 130 -22.43 -7.63 8.34
CA LYS A 130 -22.65 -8.93 7.68
C LYS A 130 -21.38 -9.50 7.04
N ILE A 131 -20.39 -8.65 6.80
CA ILE A 131 -19.11 -9.04 6.20
C ILE A 131 -18.12 -9.48 7.29
N VAL A 132 -18.25 -8.94 8.50
CA VAL A 132 -17.46 -9.26 9.70
C VAL A 132 -18.03 -10.50 10.40
#